data_7b09dd9fc9fbfbd185006d9f7fd82f0a
#
_entry.id   7b09dd9fc9fbfbd185006d9f7fd82f0a
#
_cell.length_a   1.000
_cell.length_b   1.000
_cell.length_c   1.000
_cell.angle_alpha   90.00
_cell.angle_beta   90.00
_cell.angle_gamma   90.00
#
_symmetry.space_group_name_H-M   'P 1'
#
loop_
_entity.id
_entity.type
_entity.pdbx_description
1 polymer ?
#
loop_
_entity_poly.entity_id
_entity_poly.type
_entity_poly.pdbx_seq_one_letter_code
_entity_poly.pdbx_strand_id
1 'polypeptide(L)'
;MTYLTQHSAGSQSFTQTGRLGFHYFPDTLHYTERDVQLWLPILLELNASWLVIRSDSDRAIPEHFITSLKKAGIQPFIQFDLPLGKPVDMAEISPLIESYIHWGAMHIQFFDRPNLRSSWTAGGWAQQDLVERFLDRFLPLADLVARENAVPVLPAFEPGGNFWDTAFLRSALQAIERRGMTNVLDKLAIGAYAWTNHRPVDWGAGGPEYWPDARPYFTPTSSQDQRGFRIYQWYQAIAQAVLQRPVPIFLLQAGLPTHPDRLKANELASAENVGITKELYTWVTGKELVVEKGLETLPPPSLDIPQEVEACNFWLLSADRQNKYRDQAWFHEGHPHLPHTQSIAKNFTPPAADAFINPTIANDTVFKRIQHPISHYILLANGQHGSWEQQLARMLPFVSKNHPTIGFSVDEAALAGKITIIGKSPYITADTVARLTRSGCQVEQISEDGTNLAY
;
A
#
# COMPACT_ATOMS: atom_id res chain seq x y z
N MET A 1 3.84 51.66 -12.57
CA MET A 1 2.67 50.80 -12.67
C MET A 1 3.13 49.49 -13.31
N THR A 2 3.40 48.51 -12.48
CA THR A 2 3.85 47.17 -12.93
C THR A 2 2.92 46.16 -12.35
N TYR A 3 2.12 45.50 -13.18
CA TYR A 3 1.17 44.48 -12.80
C TYR A 3 1.91 43.19 -12.49
N LEU A 4 1.81 42.74 -11.24
CA LEU A 4 2.19 41.42 -10.82
C LEU A 4 0.98 40.51 -11.09
N THR A 5 1.10 39.65 -12.07
CA THR A 5 0.20 38.50 -12.30
C THR A 5 0.49 37.42 -11.26
N GLN A 6 -0.41 37.29 -10.30
CA GLN A 6 -0.45 36.13 -9.41
C GLN A 6 -0.97 34.91 -10.20
N HIS A 7 -0.08 33.93 -10.43
CA HIS A 7 -0.50 32.59 -10.79
C HIS A 7 -0.96 31.88 -9.50
N SER A 8 -2.26 31.82 -9.29
CA SER A 8 -2.87 30.95 -8.31
C SER A 8 -2.80 29.51 -8.84
N ALA A 9 -1.82 28.75 -8.37
CA ALA A 9 -1.86 27.31 -8.47
C ALA A 9 -3.04 26.82 -7.63
N GLY A 10 -4.01 26.19 -8.27
CA GLY A 10 -5.17 25.60 -7.62
C GLY A 10 -4.72 24.48 -6.68
N SER A 11 -4.64 24.77 -5.40
CA SER A 11 -4.53 23.75 -4.37
C SER A 11 -5.87 22.99 -4.34
N GLN A 12 -5.89 21.80 -4.91
CA GLN A 12 -6.93 20.83 -4.56
C GLN A 12 -6.82 20.60 -3.05
N SER A 13 -7.81 21.04 -2.30
CA SER A 13 -7.92 20.72 -0.88
C SER A 13 -8.18 19.21 -0.76
N PHE A 14 -7.11 18.44 -0.60
CA PHE A 14 -7.22 17.09 -0.08
C PHE A 14 -7.84 17.22 1.32
N THR A 15 -9.03 16.67 1.51
CA THR A 15 -9.53 16.40 2.86
C THR A 15 -8.43 15.66 3.59
N GLN A 16 -7.99 16.22 4.72
CA GLN A 16 -6.88 15.69 5.51
C GLN A 16 -7.20 14.24 5.88
N THR A 17 -6.72 13.29 5.08
CA THR A 17 -6.81 11.86 5.37
C THR A 17 -5.92 11.61 6.58
N GLY A 18 -6.38 10.78 7.53
CA GLY A 18 -5.55 10.37 8.66
C GLY A 18 -4.25 9.72 8.14
N ARG A 19 -3.24 9.68 8.99
CA ARG A 19 -1.91 9.12 8.63
C ARG A 19 -1.76 7.66 9.00
N LEU A 20 -2.68 7.09 9.77
CA LEU A 20 -2.58 5.71 10.24
C LEU A 20 -2.77 4.73 9.10
N GLY A 21 -1.86 3.78 8.99
CA GLY A 21 -1.97 2.67 8.05
C GLY A 21 -1.38 1.38 8.60
N PHE A 22 -1.58 0.31 7.83
CA PHE A 22 -1.07 -1.02 8.12
C PHE A 22 -0.55 -1.69 6.87
N HIS A 23 0.45 -2.56 7.02
CA HIS A 23 0.65 -3.63 6.06
C HIS A 23 -0.46 -4.65 6.22
N TYR A 24 -1.08 -5.06 5.12
CA TYR A 24 -2.21 -5.98 5.13
C TYR A 24 -1.79 -7.40 5.50
N PHE A 25 -1.44 -8.21 4.51
CA PHE A 25 -0.86 -9.53 4.67
C PHE A 25 0.55 -9.56 4.07
N PRO A 26 1.43 -10.48 4.51
CA PRO A 26 2.80 -10.58 3.96
C PRO A 26 2.86 -11.33 2.64
N ASP A 27 1.74 -11.66 2.04
CA ASP A 27 1.56 -12.39 0.78
C ASP A 27 0.52 -11.73 -0.13
N THR A 28 0.15 -12.38 -1.24
CA THR A 28 -0.78 -11.88 -2.28
C THR A 28 -2.05 -12.74 -2.39
N LEU A 29 -2.42 -13.48 -1.34
CA LEU A 29 -3.49 -14.47 -1.39
C LEU A 29 -4.84 -13.99 -0.82
N HIS A 30 -4.85 -12.90 -0.05
CA HIS A 30 -5.97 -12.48 0.79
C HIS A 30 -6.75 -11.30 0.20
N TYR A 31 -7.22 -11.43 -1.05
CA TYR A 31 -7.95 -10.37 -1.75
C TYR A 31 -9.37 -10.80 -2.18
N THR A 32 -9.95 -11.79 -1.49
CA THR A 32 -11.31 -12.25 -1.77
C THR A 32 -12.36 -11.29 -1.18
N GLU A 33 -13.61 -11.42 -1.61
CA GLU A 33 -14.72 -10.68 -1.01
C GLU A 33 -14.84 -10.95 0.51
N ARG A 34 -14.63 -12.20 0.93
CA ARG A 34 -14.62 -12.58 2.34
C ARG A 34 -13.54 -11.80 3.12
N ASP A 35 -12.38 -11.58 2.52
CA ASP A 35 -11.32 -10.81 3.16
C ASP A 35 -11.73 -9.35 3.32
N VAL A 36 -12.38 -8.75 2.32
CA VAL A 36 -12.94 -7.40 2.43
C VAL A 36 -13.96 -7.34 3.56
N GLN A 37 -14.89 -8.29 3.62
CA GLN A 37 -15.94 -8.35 4.65
C GLN A 37 -15.35 -8.46 6.07
N LEU A 38 -14.27 -9.21 6.24
CA LEU A 38 -13.59 -9.38 7.53
C LEU A 38 -12.78 -8.15 7.91
N TRP A 39 -11.91 -7.68 7.00
CA TRP A 39 -10.87 -6.73 7.38
C TRP A 39 -11.27 -5.27 7.26
N LEU A 40 -12.21 -4.93 6.38
CA LEU A 40 -12.62 -3.54 6.20
C LEU A 40 -13.27 -2.94 7.47
N PRO A 41 -14.18 -3.64 8.19
CA PRO A 41 -14.71 -3.14 9.46
C PRO A 41 -13.61 -2.92 10.52
N ILE A 42 -12.63 -3.83 10.59
CA ILE A 42 -11.50 -3.72 11.52
C ILE A 42 -10.66 -2.48 11.21
N LEU A 43 -10.33 -2.25 9.96
CA LEU A 43 -9.56 -1.08 9.52
C LEU A 43 -10.30 0.23 9.84
N LEU A 44 -11.62 0.26 9.65
CA LEU A 44 -12.44 1.42 9.98
C LEU A 44 -12.49 1.68 11.49
N GLU A 45 -12.62 0.63 12.30
CA GLU A 45 -12.59 0.75 13.77
C GLU A 45 -11.24 1.28 14.27
N LEU A 46 -10.14 0.83 13.67
CA LEU A 46 -8.81 1.34 13.95
C LEU A 46 -8.61 2.78 13.44
N ASN A 47 -9.54 3.34 12.65
CA ASN A 47 -9.39 4.60 11.89
C ASN A 47 -8.18 4.58 10.94
N ALA A 48 -7.92 3.45 10.33
CA ALA A 48 -6.92 3.33 9.29
C ALA A 48 -7.33 4.16 8.08
N SER A 49 -6.40 4.95 7.56
CA SER A 49 -6.56 5.75 6.35
C SER A 49 -5.73 5.19 5.20
N TRP A 50 -4.82 4.27 5.49
CA TRP A 50 -3.91 3.67 4.53
C TRP A 50 -3.82 2.16 4.71
N LEU A 51 -3.67 1.44 3.61
CA LEU A 51 -3.40 0.00 3.62
C LEU A 51 -2.33 -0.32 2.58
N VAL A 52 -1.18 -0.80 3.03
CA VAL A 52 -0.11 -1.30 2.17
C VAL A 52 -0.45 -2.72 1.76
N ILE A 53 -0.67 -2.94 0.48
CA ILE A 53 -1.05 -4.22 -0.12
C ILE A 53 0.01 -4.67 -1.12
N ARG A 54 0.34 -5.96 -1.09
CA ARG A 54 1.36 -6.54 -1.95
C ARG A 54 0.79 -6.94 -3.30
N SER A 55 1.58 -6.77 -4.34
CA SER A 55 1.27 -7.26 -5.69
C SER A 55 2.46 -7.99 -6.27
N ASP A 56 2.20 -9.10 -6.92
CA ASP A 56 3.17 -9.80 -7.76
C ASP A 56 2.97 -9.41 -9.23
N SER A 57 3.98 -9.66 -10.07
CA SER A 57 3.89 -9.37 -11.50
C SER A 57 2.95 -10.32 -12.25
N ASP A 58 2.71 -11.52 -11.72
CA ASP A 58 1.93 -12.59 -12.33
C ASP A 58 0.54 -12.78 -11.69
N ARG A 59 0.23 -12.01 -10.64
CA ARG A 59 -1.05 -12.10 -9.94
C ARG A 59 -1.64 -10.72 -9.62
N ALA A 60 -2.75 -10.41 -10.27
CA ALA A 60 -3.46 -9.15 -10.05
C ALA A 60 -4.20 -9.14 -8.70
N ILE A 61 -4.19 -7.98 -8.04
CA ILE A 61 -5.15 -7.66 -6.97
C ILE A 61 -6.51 -7.41 -7.64
N PRO A 62 -7.59 -8.07 -7.22
CA PRO A 62 -8.91 -7.87 -7.83
C PRO A 62 -9.43 -6.43 -7.68
N GLU A 63 -10.12 -5.92 -8.69
CA GLU A 63 -10.72 -4.58 -8.68
C GLU A 63 -11.58 -4.33 -7.44
N HIS A 64 -12.44 -5.31 -7.09
CA HIS A 64 -13.35 -5.17 -5.95
C HIS A 64 -12.62 -4.86 -4.64
N PHE A 65 -11.42 -5.41 -4.44
CA PHE A 65 -10.63 -5.18 -3.23
C PHE A 65 -10.15 -3.72 -3.16
N ILE A 66 -9.53 -3.22 -4.23
CA ILE A 66 -9.01 -1.84 -4.31
C ILE A 66 -10.16 -0.82 -4.21
N THR A 67 -11.22 -1.03 -4.99
CA THR A 67 -12.36 -0.09 -5.01
C THR A 67 -13.16 -0.09 -3.71
N SER A 68 -13.21 -1.22 -2.98
CA SER A 68 -13.84 -1.28 -1.65
C SER A 68 -13.07 -0.44 -0.64
N LEU A 69 -11.73 -0.53 -0.62
CA LEU A 69 -10.90 0.34 0.23
C LEU A 69 -11.13 1.82 -0.09
N LYS A 70 -11.09 2.19 -1.36
CA LYS A 70 -11.31 3.58 -1.80
C LYS A 70 -12.67 4.11 -1.40
N LYS A 71 -13.74 3.34 -1.60
CA LYS A 71 -15.11 3.71 -1.20
C LYS A 71 -15.26 3.87 0.30
N ALA A 72 -14.48 3.14 1.08
CA ALA A 72 -14.42 3.25 2.53
C ALA A 72 -13.54 4.41 3.04
N GLY A 73 -12.86 5.13 2.15
CA GLY A 73 -11.96 6.24 2.51
C GLY A 73 -10.54 5.78 2.88
N ILE A 74 -10.20 4.50 2.66
CA ILE A 74 -8.87 3.96 2.91
C ILE A 74 -8.07 4.01 1.59
N GLN A 75 -6.87 4.61 1.65
CA GLN A 75 -6.00 4.73 0.49
C GLN A 75 -5.19 3.43 0.31
N PRO A 76 -5.34 2.71 -0.81
CA PRO A 76 -4.47 1.58 -1.13
C PRO A 76 -3.10 2.09 -1.55
N PHE A 77 -2.06 1.52 -0.95
CA PHE A 77 -0.67 1.70 -1.30
C PHE A 77 -0.16 0.38 -1.87
N ILE A 78 0.17 0.34 -3.16
CA ILE A 78 0.61 -0.89 -3.82
C ILE A 78 2.12 -1.05 -3.65
N GLN A 79 2.54 -2.19 -3.14
CA GLN A 79 3.94 -2.59 -3.05
C GLN A 79 4.19 -3.80 -3.95
N PHE A 80 4.89 -3.60 -5.07
CA PHE A 80 5.35 -4.68 -5.92
C PHE A 80 6.64 -5.30 -5.36
N ASP A 81 6.60 -6.59 -5.09
CA ASP A 81 7.75 -7.38 -4.62
C ASP A 81 8.54 -7.93 -5.82
N LEU A 82 9.23 -7.03 -6.51
CA LEU A 82 10.01 -7.36 -7.70
C LEU A 82 11.47 -7.67 -7.33
N PRO A 83 12.07 -8.75 -7.85
CA PRO A 83 13.46 -9.08 -7.59
C PRO A 83 14.41 -8.17 -8.37
N LEU A 84 15.35 -7.51 -7.69
CA LEU A 84 16.39 -6.70 -8.33
C LEU A 84 17.36 -7.52 -9.20
N GLY A 85 17.43 -8.83 -8.98
CA GLY A 85 18.30 -9.75 -9.74
C GLY A 85 17.84 -10.02 -11.16
N LYS A 86 16.60 -9.69 -11.54
CA LYS A 86 16.00 -9.98 -12.85
C LYS A 86 15.51 -8.70 -13.53
N PRO A 87 15.56 -8.60 -14.86
CA PRO A 87 14.85 -7.55 -15.59
C PRO A 87 13.35 -7.66 -15.33
N VAL A 88 12.67 -6.52 -15.33
CA VAL A 88 11.20 -6.46 -15.25
C VAL A 88 10.66 -6.45 -16.67
N ASP A 89 9.69 -7.32 -16.96
CA ASP A 89 8.98 -7.27 -18.23
C ASP A 89 7.90 -6.19 -18.15
N MET A 90 8.12 -5.09 -18.87
CA MET A 90 7.19 -3.97 -18.90
C MET A 90 5.86 -4.34 -19.57
N ALA A 91 5.85 -5.31 -20.48
CA ALA A 91 4.62 -5.74 -21.14
C ALA A 91 3.68 -6.52 -20.21
N GLU A 92 4.25 -7.24 -19.24
CA GLU A 92 3.48 -7.96 -18.22
C GLU A 92 2.98 -7.02 -17.10
N ILE A 93 3.83 -6.09 -16.63
CA ILE A 93 3.51 -5.29 -15.44
C ILE A 93 2.70 -4.02 -15.75
N SER A 94 2.86 -3.40 -16.94
CA SER A 94 2.18 -2.15 -17.26
C SER A 94 0.65 -2.25 -17.17
N PRO A 95 -0.01 -3.29 -17.68
CA PRO A 95 -1.46 -3.41 -17.55
C PRO A 95 -1.95 -3.50 -16.10
N LEU A 96 -1.16 -4.09 -15.20
CA LEU A 96 -1.49 -4.16 -13.77
C LEU A 96 -1.40 -2.76 -13.13
N ILE A 97 -0.32 -2.03 -13.40
CA ILE A 97 -0.11 -0.67 -12.89
C ILE A 97 -1.24 0.25 -13.34
N GLU A 98 -1.54 0.27 -14.64
CA GLU A 98 -2.61 1.09 -15.24
C GLU A 98 -3.98 0.74 -14.63
N SER A 99 -4.29 -0.54 -14.48
CA SER A 99 -5.54 -0.99 -13.86
C SER A 99 -5.65 -0.54 -12.41
N TYR A 100 -4.59 -0.72 -11.61
CA TYR A 100 -4.61 -0.31 -10.20
C TYR A 100 -4.81 1.19 -10.03
N ILE A 101 -4.15 2.01 -10.87
CA ILE A 101 -4.32 3.46 -10.87
C ILE A 101 -5.75 3.82 -11.28
N HIS A 102 -6.28 3.18 -12.32
CA HIS A 102 -7.66 3.37 -12.77
C HIS A 102 -8.68 3.05 -11.66
N TRP A 103 -8.42 2.02 -10.84
CA TRP A 103 -9.27 1.66 -9.69
C TRP A 103 -9.03 2.53 -8.45
N GLY A 104 -8.07 3.45 -8.50
CA GLY A 104 -7.83 4.48 -7.49
C GLY A 104 -6.66 4.23 -6.56
N ALA A 105 -5.76 3.28 -6.84
CA ALA A 105 -4.51 3.11 -6.13
C ALA A 105 -3.46 4.07 -6.68
N MET A 106 -3.33 5.22 -6.03
CA MET A 106 -2.50 6.32 -6.53
C MET A 106 -1.03 6.26 -6.09
N HIS A 107 -0.64 5.34 -5.21
CA HIS A 107 0.71 5.25 -4.65
C HIS A 107 1.29 3.88 -4.92
N ILE A 108 2.38 3.82 -5.67
CA ILE A 108 2.97 2.55 -6.11
C ILE A 108 4.47 2.55 -5.82
N GLN A 109 4.91 1.53 -5.08
CA GLN A 109 6.30 1.24 -4.81
C GLN A 109 6.74 -0.02 -5.54
N PHE A 110 7.93 0.02 -6.10
CA PHE A 110 8.59 -1.14 -6.70
C PHE A 110 9.86 -1.46 -5.94
N PHE A 111 10.16 -2.74 -5.80
CA PHE A 111 11.32 -3.25 -5.08
C PHE A 111 11.26 -3.00 -3.56
N ASP A 112 12.19 -3.61 -2.85
CA ASP A 112 12.40 -3.41 -1.42
C ASP A 112 13.89 -3.41 -1.10
N ARG A 113 14.32 -2.48 -0.27
CA ARG A 113 15.68 -2.35 0.29
C ARG A 113 16.82 -2.57 -0.72
N PRO A 114 16.89 -1.80 -1.82
CA PRO A 114 17.94 -1.97 -2.84
C PRO A 114 19.35 -1.70 -2.33
N ASN A 115 19.50 -1.14 -1.14
CA ASN A 115 20.75 -0.89 -0.45
C ASN A 115 21.27 -2.11 0.36
N LEU A 116 20.56 -3.25 0.31
CA LEU A 116 21.00 -4.51 0.91
C LEU A 116 21.66 -5.42 -0.11
N ARG A 117 22.72 -6.09 0.33
CA ARG A 117 23.39 -7.14 -0.48
C ARG A 117 22.44 -8.30 -0.80
N SER A 118 21.57 -8.66 0.13
CA SER A 118 20.59 -9.76 -0.04
C SER A 118 19.52 -9.48 -1.08
N SER A 119 19.28 -8.21 -1.45
CA SER A 119 18.33 -7.82 -2.49
C SER A 119 18.86 -8.03 -3.91
N TRP A 120 20.14 -8.38 -4.05
CA TRP A 120 20.82 -8.59 -5.32
C TRP A 120 21.37 -10.02 -5.44
N THR A 121 21.64 -10.43 -6.67
CA THR A 121 22.52 -11.59 -6.86
C THR A 121 23.94 -11.25 -6.39
N ALA A 122 24.73 -12.27 -6.02
CA ALA A 122 26.10 -12.04 -5.57
C ALA A 122 26.95 -11.29 -6.63
N GLY A 123 26.83 -11.67 -7.90
CA GLY A 123 27.48 -10.97 -9.02
C GLY A 123 26.91 -9.57 -9.25
N GLY A 124 25.61 -9.38 -9.07
CA GLY A 124 24.96 -8.08 -9.20
C GLY A 124 25.41 -7.08 -8.14
N TRP A 125 25.57 -7.51 -6.90
CA TRP A 125 26.06 -6.64 -5.83
C TRP A 125 27.53 -6.23 -6.03
N ALA A 126 28.37 -7.11 -6.54
CA ALA A 126 29.80 -6.87 -6.71
C ALA A 126 30.14 -5.92 -7.87
N GLN A 127 29.19 -5.61 -8.75
CA GLN A 127 29.40 -4.68 -9.85
C GLN A 127 29.41 -3.21 -9.36
N GLN A 128 30.13 -2.37 -10.09
CA GLN A 128 30.15 -0.93 -9.85
C GLN A 128 28.78 -0.28 -10.12
N ASP A 129 28.62 0.97 -9.72
CA ASP A 129 27.47 1.81 -10.03
C ASP A 129 26.10 1.23 -9.57
N LEU A 130 26.08 0.67 -8.36
CA LEU A 130 24.90 0.01 -7.78
C LEU A 130 23.64 0.89 -7.85
N VAL A 131 23.76 2.18 -7.52
CA VAL A 131 22.64 3.13 -7.53
C VAL A 131 22.14 3.36 -8.95
N GLU A 132 23.05 3.54 -9.93
CA GLU A 132 22.67 3.74 -11.33
C GLU A 132 21.94 2.52 -11.89
N ARG A 133 22.44 1.31 -11.60
CA ARG A 133 21.80 0.06 -12.01
C ARG A 133 20.46 -0.20 -11.33
N PHE A 134 20.28 0.26 -10.09
CA PHE A 134 18.97 0.29 -9.44
C PHE A 134 18.04 1.22 -10.20
N LEU A 135 18.48 2.43 -10.51
CA LEU A 135 17.68 3.42 -11.22
C LEU A 135 17.33 3.00 -12.65
N ASP A 136 18.19 2.25 -13.33
CA ASP A 136 17.87 1.70 -14.65
C ASP A 136 16.66 0.75 -14.63
N ARG A 137 16.36 0.16 -13.48
CA ARG A 137 15.19 -0.70 -13.27
C ARG A 137 13.98 0.07 -12.72
N PHE A 138 14.23 1.00 -11.82
CA PHE A 138 13.19 1.77 -11.14
C PHE A 138 12.55 2.83 -12.06
N LEU A 139 13.36 3.57 -12.79
CA LEU A 139 12.88 4.73 -13.55
C LEU A 139 11.86 4.41 -14.66
N PRO A 140 11.98 3.33 -15.44
CA PRO A 140 10.95 2.98 -16.42
C PRO A 140 9.57 2.76 -15.78
N LEU A 141 9.52 2.10 -14.61
CA LEU A 141 8.30 1.86 -13.84
C LEU A 141 7.78 3.15 -13.20
N ALA A 142 8.66 3.94 -12.62
CA ALA A 142 8.31 5.21 -12.00
C ALA A 142 7.77 6.22 -13.02
N ASP A 143 8.32 6.26 -14.24
CA ASP A 143 7.87 7.12 -15.30
C ASP A 143 6.49 6.70 -15.84
N LEU A 144 6.21 5.39 -15.90
CA LEU A 144 4.87 4.90 -16.23
C LEU A 144 3.84 5.38 -15.19
N VAL A 145 4.12 5.18 -13.90
CA VAL A 145 3.25 5.64 -12.81
C VAL A 145 3.04 7.16 -12.86
N ALA A 146 4.12 7.92 -13.08
CA ALA A 146 4.04 9.37 -13.16
C ALA A 146 3.24 9.87 -14.37
N ARG A 147 3.31 9.18 -15.52
CA ARG A 147 2.51 9.50 -16.72
C ARG A 147 1.02 9.25 -16.48
N GLU A 148 0.66 8.24 -15.71
CA GLU A 148 -0.72 7.95 -15.31
C GLU A 148 -1.24 8.86 -14.17
N ASN A 149 -0.53 9.96 -13.86
CA ASN A 149 -0.86 10.92 -12.79
C ASN A 149 -0.90 10.31 -11.38
N ALA A 150 -0.22 9.19 -11.15
CA ALA A 150 -0.02 8.58 -9.86
C ALA A 150 1.37 8.93 -9.28
N VAL A 151 1.61 8.50 -8.06
CA VAL A 151 2.80 8.81 -7.26
C VAL A 151 3.74 7.61 -7.25
N PRO A 152 4.87 7.66 -7.99
CA PRO A 152 5.90 6.65 -7.84
C PRO A 152 6.62 6.84 -6.51
N VAL A 153 6.74 5.77 -5.72
CA VAL A 153 7.40 5.82 -4.43
C VAL A 153 8.77 5.16 -4.53
N LEU A 154 9.82 5.93 -4.23
CA LEU A 154 11.17 5.39 -4.09
C LEU A 154 11.16 4.38 -2.93
N PRO A 155 11.64 3.13 -3.14
CA PRO A 155 11.50 2.08 -2.13
C PRO A 155 12.20 2.45 -0.83
N ALA A 156 11.65 1.95 0.28
CA ALA A 156 12.31 2.08 1.56
C ALA A 156 13.67 1.37 1.55
N PHE A 157 14.64 2.00 2.18
CA PHE A 157 15.98 1.43 2.38
C PHE A 157 16.08 0.78 3.76
N GLU A 158 16.96 -0.21 3.89
CA GLU A 158 17.37 -0.71 5.21
C GLU A 158 18.16 0.38 5.93
N PRO A 159 17.68 0.89 7.09
CA PRO A 159 18.40 1.90 7.84
C PRO A 159 19.77 1.38 8.31
N GLY A 160 20.85 2.00 7.84
CA GLY A 160 22.21 1.53 8.11
C GLY A 160 22.60 0.26 7.33
N GLY A 161 21.97 0.01 6.19
CA GLY A 161 22.22 -1.18 5.36
C GLY A 161 23.64 -1.31 4.80
N ASN A 162 23.89 -2.36 4.03
CA ASN A 162 25.22 -2.65 3.46
C ASN A 162 25.78 -1.49 2.62
N PHE A 163 24.93 -0.85 1.82
CA PHE A 163 25.15 0.51 1.36
C PHE A 163 24.33 1.44 2.28
N TRP A 164 24.99 2.43 2.86
CA TRP A 164 24.36 3.29 3.84
C TRP A 164 23.16 4.04 3.24
N ASP A 165 21.99 3.91 3.86
CA ASP A 165 20.70 4.38 3.32
C ASP A 165 20.70 5.87 2.98
N THR A 166 21.24 6.74 3.84
CA THR A 166 21.31 8.20 3.57
C THR A 166 22.23 8.52 2.40
N ALA A 167 23.32 7.77 2.22
CA ALA A 167 24.22 7.94 1.08
C ALA A 167 23.60 7.41 -0.21
N PHE A 168 22.87 6.28 -0.13
CA PHE A 168 22.14 5.71 -1.27
C PHE A 168 21.03 6.67 -1.73
N LEU A 169 20.22 7.19 -0.80
CA LEU A 169 19.15 8.14 -1.10
C LEU A 169 19.71 9.40 -1.80
N ARG A 170 20.75 10.01 -1.23
CA ARG A 170 21.39 11.18 -1.83
C ARG A 170 21.85 10.90 -3.26
N SER A 171 22.56 9.78 -3.45
CA SER A 171 23.07 9.41 -4.78
C SER A 171 21.94 9.12 -5.77
N ALA A 172 20.85 8.49 -5.31
CA ALA A 172 19.69 8.22 -6.15
C ALA A 172 18.99 9.51 -6.60
N LEU A 173 18.70 10.45 -5.68
CA LEU A 173 18.07 11.73 -6.02
C LEU A 173 18.94 12.54 -6.98
N GLN A 174 20.25 12.66 -6.72
CA GLN A 174 21.19 13.35 -7.62
C GLN A 174 21.25 12.70 -9.01
N ALA A 175 21.17 11.38 -9.08
CA ALA A 175 21.20 10.67 -10.36
C ALA A 175 19.90 10.86 -11.14
N ILE A 176 18.73 10.84 -10.46
CA ILE A 176 17.43 11.12 -11.10
C ILE A 176 17.40 12.52 -11.68
N GLU A 177 17.88 13.52 -10.90
CA GLU A 177 17.98 14.91 -11.34
C GLU A 177 18.92 15.04 -12.55
N ARG A 178 20.13 14.48 -12.48
CA ARG A 178 21.12 14.50 -13.57
C ARG A 178 20.61 13.83 -14.84
N ARG A 179 19.75 12.79 -14.72
CA ARG A 179 19.11 12.12 -15.85
C ARG A 179 17.95 12.93 -16.46
N GLY A 180 17.58 14.07 -15.87
CA GLY A 180 16.52 14.95 -16.35
C GLY A 180 15.11 14.34 -16.25
N MET A 181 14.87 13.43 -15.29
CA MET A 181 13.60 12.76 -15.08
C MET A 181 12.61 13.64 -14.31
N THR A 182 12.33 14.84 -14.84
CA THR A 182 11.51 15.87 -14.17
C THR A 182 10.08 15.36 -13.86
N ASN A 183 9.44 14.65 -14.81
CA ASN A 183 8.11 14.11 -14.61
C ASN A 183 8.04 13.13 -13.41
N VAL A 184 9.08 12.32 -13.22
CA VAL A 184 9.20 11.44 -12.05
C VAL A 184 9.45 12.26 -10.80
N LEU A 185 10.43 13.19 -10.83
CA LEU A 185 10.78 14.00 -9.67
C LEU A 185 9.60 14.80 -9.13
N ASP A 186 8.79 15.40 -10.01
CA ASP A 186 7.65 16.26 -9.62
C ASP A 186 6.59 15.49 -8.82
N LYS A 187 6.50 14.17 -9.02
CA LYS A 187 5.52 13.29 -8.37
C LYS A 187 6.13 12.31 -7.37
N LEU A 188 7.46 12.27 -7.26
CA LEU A 188 8.17 11.31 -6.43
C LEU A 188 7.83 11.48 -4.95
N ALA A 189 7.53 10.35 -4.29
CA ALA A 189 7.55 10.21 -2.85
C ALA A 189 8.66 9.25 -2.41
N ILE A 190 9.00 9.25 -1.12
CA ILE A 190 10.06 8.41 -0.55
C ILE A 190 9.45 7.45 0.48
N GLY A 191 9.71 6.16 0.33
CA GLY A 191 9.43 5.16 1.35
C GLY A 191 10.53 5.14 2.42
N ALA A 192 10.15 4.94 3.68
CA ALA A 192 11.12 4.83 4.77
C ALA A 192 10.68 3.77 5.78
N TYR A 193 11.63 3.04 6.36
CA TYR A 193 11.42 2.19 7.51
C TYR A 193 11.77 2.97 8.79
N ALA A 194 10.74 3.36 9.53
CA ALA A 194 10.85 4.14 10.77
C ALA A 194 10.95 3.22 11.99
N TRP A 195 11.91 2.31 11.95
CA TRP A 195 12.13 1.36 13.04
C TRP A 195 12.82 2.03 14.22
N THR A 196 12.31 1.77 15.42
CA THR A 196 12.88 2.33 16.64
C THR A 196 14.20 1.65 17.05
N ASN A 197 14.41 0.40 16.65
CA ASN A 197 15.61 -0.38 17.03
C ASN A 197 15.87 -0.36 18.55
N HIS A 198 14.82 -0.48 19.38
CA HIS A 198 14.88 -0.39 20.85
C HIS A 198 15.46 0.95 21.38
N ARG A 199 15.31 2.02 20.59
CA ARG A 199 15.73 3.37 20.94
C ARG A 199 14.52 4.23 21.27
N PRO A 200 14.71 5.32 22.05
CA PRO A 200 13.65 6.29 22.28
C PRO A 200 13.07 6.80 20.95
N VAL A 201 11.80 7.16 20.96
CA VAL A 201 11.07 7.57 19.77
C VAL A 201 11.59 8.90 19.19
N ASP A 202 12.25 9.71 20.02
CA ASP A 202 12.92 10.94 19.63
C ASP A 202 14.37 10.74 19.15
N TRP A 203 14.86 9.51 19.09
CA TRP A 203 16.20 9.23 18.58
C TRP A 203 16.42 9.83 17.19
N GLY A 204 17.52 10.57 17.05
CA GLY A 204 17.89 11.24 15.80
C GLY A 204 17.05 12.48 15.47
N ALA A 205 16.24 12.96 16.43
CA ALA A 205 15.44 14.16 16.25
C ALA A 205 16.30 15.40 15.89
N GLY A 206 15.79 16.23 14.97
CA GLY A 206 16.53 17.37 14.41
C GLY A 206 17.40 17.02 13.20
N GLY A 207 17.53 15.72 12.89
CA GLY A 207 18.24 15.28 11.68
C GLY A 207 19.74 15.62 11.68
N PRO A 208 20.36 15.66 10.48
CA PRO A 208 21.80 15.89 10.37
C PRO A 208 22.25 17.30 10.79
N GLU A 209 21.34 18.26 10.85
CA GLU A 209 21.64 19.61 11.33
C GLU A 209 21.95 19.61 12.84
N TYR A 210 21.17 18.85 13.60
CA TYR A 210 21.36 18.72 15.04
C TYR A 210 22.46 17.72 15.40
N TRP A 211 22.70 16.72 14.55
CA TRP A 211 23.69 15.66 14.73
C TRP A 211 24.76 15.66 13.64
N PRO A 212 25.57 16.74 13.50
CA PRO A 212 26.52 16.91 12.39
C PRO A 212 27.69 15.90 12.41
N ASP A 213 27.95 15.29 13.57
CA ASP A 213 29.02 14.29 13.73
C ASP A 213 28.63 12.91 13.23
N ALA A 214 27.31 12.65 13.06
CA ALA A 214 26.85 11.41 12.50
C ALA A 214 27.13 11.36 10.98
N ARG A 215 27.87 10.35 10.55
CA ARG A 215 28.29 10.16 9.16
C ARG A 215 27.89 8.77 8.65
N PRO A 216 27.81 8.58 7.35
CA PRO A 216 27.65 7.24 6.81
C PRO A 216 28.69 6.27 7.38
N TYR A 217 28.22 5.13 7.85
CA TYR A 217 28.99 4.04 8.47
C TYR A 217 29.66 4.38 9.81
N PHE A 218 29.52 5.59 10.34
CA PHE A 218 30.11 5.97 11.59
C PHE A 218 29.22 6.95 12.39
N THR A 219 28.86 6.56 13.59
CA THR A 219 28.13 7.41 14.56
C THR A 219 28.90 7.40 15.87
N PRO A 220 29.45 8.56 16.32
CA PRO A 220 30.08 8.65 17.64
C PRO A 220 29.14 8.29 18.77
N THR A 221 29.66 7.80 19.89
CA THR A 221 28.87 7.42 21.07
C THR A 221 28.08 8.56 21.69
N SER A 222 28.53 9.81 21.49
CA SER A 222 27.86 11.04 21.94
C SER A 222 26.87 11.62 20.91
N SER A 223 26.70 10.97 19.77
CA SER A 223 25.83 11.42 18.67
C SER A 223 24.72 10.43 18.42
N GLN A 224 23.67 10.89 17.74
CA GLN A 224 22.57 10.07 17.26
C GLN A 224 22.56 10.03 15.72
N ASP A 225 21.87 9.08 15.15
CA ASP A 225 21.79 8.86 13.70
C ASP A 225 20.34 8.62 13.24
N GLN A 226 20.18 8.41 11.93
CA GLN A 226 18.87 8.20 11.30
C GLN A 226 18.19 6.86 11.64
N ARG A 227 18.88 5.95 12.32
CA ARG A 227 18.35 4.61 12.62
C ARG A 227 17.37 4.62 13.80
N GLY A 228 16.28 5.36 13.66
CA GLY A 228 15.21 5.53 14.64
C GLY A 228 13.92 5.97 13.97
N PHE A 229 12.87 6.19 14.75
CA PHE A 229 11.58 6.61 14.21
C PHE A 229 11.69 7.93 13.44
N ARG A 230 12.61 8.82 13.81
CA ARG A 230 12.81 10.15 13.20
C ARG A 230 13.58 10.12 11.88
N ILE A 231 13.77 8.96 11.24
CA ILE A 231 14.47 8.82 9.95
C ILE A 231 13.95 9.78 8.87
N TYR A 232 12.66 10.11 8.90
CA TYR A 232 12.05 11.04 7.95
C TYR A 232 12.67 12.44 7.97
N GLN A 233 13.15 12.92 9.13
CA GLN A 233 13.83 14.23 9.22
C GLN A 233 15.16 14.20 8.48
N TRP A 234 15.87 13.08 8.53
CA TRP A 234 17.12 12.87 7.80
C TRP A 234 16.90 12.80 6.29
N TYR A 235 15.85 12.09 5.87
CA TYR A 235 15.52 11.96 4.46
C TYR A 235 15.01 13.28 3.87
N GLN A 236 14.23 14.05 4.63
CA GLN A 236 13.84 15.40 4.22
C GLN A 236 15.03 16.35 4.08
N ALA A 237 15.98 16.30 5.02
CA ALA A 237 17.20 17.12 4.92
C ALA A 237 18.00 16.77 3.64
N ILE A 238 18.05 15.51 3.25
CA ILE A 238 18.71 15.08 2.01
C ILE A 238 17.92 15.56 0.79
N ALA A 239 16.59 15.38 0.77
CA ALA A 239 15.75 15.86 -0.32
C ALA A 239 15.84 17.38 -0.49
N GLN A 240 15.79 18.13 0.61
CA GLN A 240 15.96 19.58 0.60
C GLN A 240 17.35 19.99 0.09
N ALA A 241 18.40 19.28 0.47
CA ALA A 241 19.76 19.59 0.03
C ALA A 241 20.01 19.27 -1.45
N VAL A 242 19.33 18.27 -2.02
CA VAL A 242 19.51 17.85 -3.42
C VAL A 242 18.50 18.54 -4.33
N LEU A 243 17.20 18.47 -4.00
CA LEU A 243 16.11 18.91 -4.87
C LEU A 243 15.62 20.33 -4.56
N GLN A 244 16.17 20.98 -3.53
CA GLN A 244 15.76 22.32 -3.06
C GLN A 244 14.28 22.45 -2.70
N ARG A 245 13.64 21.31 -2.38
CA ARG A 245 12.24 21.24 -1.95
C ARG A 245 11.98 20.03 -1.06
N PRO A 246 10.93 20.04 -0.23
CA PRO A 246 10.48 18.84 0.48
C PRO A 246 9.90 17.82 -0.51
N VAL A 247 9.87 16.55 -0.07
CA VAL A 247 9.31 15.42 -0.81
C VAL A 247 8.38 14.66 0.12
N PRO A 248 7.20 14.20 -0.33
CA PRO A 248 6.32 13.35 0.48
C PRO A 248 7.04 12.09 0.95
N ILE A 249 6.82 11.71 2.22
CA ILE A 249 7.41 10.50 2.82
C ILE A 249 6.30 9.57 3.33
N PHE A 250 6.45 8.29 3.01
CA PHE A 250 5.63 7.21 3.54
C PHE A 250 6.45 6.39 4.52
N LEU A 251 6.11 6.44 5.82
CA LEU A 251 6.68 5.55 6.80
C LEU A 251 6.00 4.19 6.63
N LEU A 252 6.68 3.28 5.93
CA LEU A 252 6.10 1.99 5.57
C LEU A 252 6.01 1.04 6.75
N GLN A 253 6.97 1.13 7.68
CA GLN A 253 6.91 0.34 8.91
C GLN A 253 7.42 1.19 10.08
N ALA A 254 6.60 1.30 11.11
CA ALA A 254 6.94 1.95 12.37
C ALA A 254 6.98 0.91 13.51
N GLY A 255 7.81 1.15 14.52
CA GLY A 255 7.97 0.25 15.66
C GLY A 255 9.25 -0.59 15.59
N LEU A 256 9.21 -1.85 16.01
CA LEU A 256 10.37 -2.74 15.95
C LEU A 256 10.68 -3.19 14.52
N PRO A 257 11.95 -3.47 14.19
CA PRO A 257 12.32 -4.10 12.93
C PRO A 257 11.62 -5.46 12.75
N THR A 258 11.12 -5.73 11.56
CA THR A 258 10.25 -6.87 11.27
C THR A 258 10.98 -8.10 10.70
N HIS A 259 12.28 -8.19 10.90
CA HIS A 259 13.05 -9.38 10.48
C HIS A 259 12.67 -10.60 11.33
N PRO A 260 12.06 -11.66 10.75
CA PRO A 260 11.56 -12.80 11.53
C PRO A 260 12.69 -13.54 12.27
N ASP A 261 13.91 -13.51 11.76
CA ASP A 261 15.06 -14.16 12.37
C ASP A 261 15.69 -13.34 13.52
N ARG A 262 15.27 -12.08 13.69
CA ARG A 262 15.82 -11.17 14.71
C ARG A 262 14.85 -10.84 15.85
N LEU A 263 13.55 -11.02 15.63
CA LEU A 263 12.50 -10.75 16.62
C LEU A 263 12.09 -12.03 17.33
N LYS A 264 12.22 -12.04 18.64
CA LYS A 264 11.67 -13.10 19.48
C LYS A 264 10.26 -12.71 19.92
N ALA A 265 9.36 -13.70 20.07
CA ALA A 265 7.98 -13.46 20.49
C ALA A 265 7.88 -12.68 21.82
N ASN A 266 8.81 -12.91 22.75
CA ASN A 266 8.86 -12.17 24.02
C ASN A 266 9.23 -10.69 23.86
N GLU A 267 9.94 -10.29 22.80
CA GLU A 267 10.27 -8.88 22.54
C GLU A 267 9.04 -8.11 22.06
N LEU A 268 8.20 -8.73 21.23
CA LEU A 268 6.95 -8.13 20.76
C LEU A 268 5.95 -7.87 21.90
N ALA A 269 5.91 -8.76 22.89
CA ALA A 269 5.04 -8.65 24.05
C ALA A 269 5.71 -7.91 25.24
N SER A 270 6.94 -7.43 25.09
CA SER A 270 7.63 -6.68 26.14
C SER A 270 6.89 -5.39 26.48
N ALA A 271 6.92 -5.00 27.74
CA ALA A 271 6.30 -3.75 28.20
C ALA A 271 6.86 -2.53 27.46
N GLU A 272 8.15 -2.56 27.13
CA GLU A 272 8.83 -1.52 26.34
C GLU A 272 8.23 -1.40 24.94
N ASN A 273 8.13 -2.50 24.18
CA ASN A 273 7.57 -2.48 22.83
C ASN A 273 6.09 -2.11 22.83
N VAL A 274 5.33 -2.62 23.78
CA VAL A 274 3.91 -2.26 23.95
C VAL A 274 3.77 -0.76 24.23
N GLY A 275 4.63 -0.19 25.07
CA GLY A 275 4.67 1.25 25.37
C GLY A 275 4.98 2.06 24.12
N ILE A 276 6.08 1.75 23.43
CA ILE A 276 6.50 2.43 22.20
C ILE A 276 5.41 2.34 21.11
N THR A 277 4.81 1.18 20.90
CA THR A 277 3.77 1.02 19.88
C THR A 277 2.52 1.85 20.19
N LYS A 278 2.11 1.89 21.46
CA LYS A 278 1.00 2.73 21.92
C LYS A 278 1.30 4.22 21.76
N GLU A 279 2.51 4.63 22.10
CA GLU A 279 2.97 6.01 21.93
C GLU A 279 2.93 6.42 20.46
N LEU A 280 3.52 5.63 19.56
CA LEU A 280 3.48 5.87 18.13
C LEU A 280 2.04 5.92 17.58
N TYR A 281 1.19 4.99 18.02
CA TYR A 281 -0.22 4.98 17.62
C TYR A 281 -0.94 6.26 18.06
N THR A 282 -0.73 6.70 19.29
CA THR A 282 -1.29 7.94 19.84
C THR A 282 -0.86 9.17 19.00
N TRP A 283 0.43 9.24 18.65
CA TRP A 283 0.94 10.34 17.84
C TRP A 283 0.38 10.39 16.43
N VAL A 284 0.29 9.22 15.80
CA VAL A 284 -0.21 9.12 14.42
C VAL A 284 -1.70 9.42 14.34
N THR A 285 -2.47 9.03 15.35
CA THR A 285 -3.95 9.17 15.35
C THR A 285 -4.45 10.41 16.09
N GLY A 286 -3.63 11.01 16.94
CA GLY A 286 -4.07 12.05 17.87
C GLY A 286 -5.04 11.56 18.95
N LYS A 287 -5.24 10.24 19.09
CA LYS A 287 -6.13 9.64 20.09
C LYS A 287 -5.37 9.34 21.37
N GLU A 288 -5.77 9.94 22.50
CA GLU A 288 -5.27 9.53 23.81
C GLU A 288 -5.78 8.11 24.12
N LEU A 289 -4.84 7.17 24.29
CA LEU A 289 -5.15 5.86 24.84
C LEU A 289 -5.33 6.02 26.36
N VAL A 290 -6.47 5.58 26.90
CA VAL A 290 -6.71 5.56 28.35
C VAL A 290 -5.65 4.69 29.01
N VAL A 291 -4.68 5.32 29.64
CA VAL A 291 -3.66 4.63 30.46
C VAL A 291 -4.29 4.25 31.77
N GLU A 292 -4.23 2.97 32.15
CA GLU A 292 -4.61 2.54 33.48
C GLU A 292 -3.76 3.31 34.54
N LYS A 293 -4.45 3.84 35.53
CA LYS A 293 -3.84 4.66 36.60
C LYS A 293 -2.61 3.95 37.21
N GLY A 294 -1.45 4.53 37.02
CA GLY A 294 -0.24 4.08 37.71
C GLY A 294 1.09 4.42 37.04
N LEU A 295 1.13 4.79 35.76
CA LEU A 295 2.31 5.42 35.18
C LEU A 295 2.00 6.92 34.96
N GLU A 296 2.81 7.77 35.63
CA GLU A 296 2.81 9.20 35.30
C GLU A 296 3.14 9.35 33.81
N THR A 297 2.15 9.75 33.06
CA THR A 297 2.36 10.11 31.66
C THR A 297 3.15 11.41 31.65
N LEU A 298 4.41 11.33 31.26
CA LEU A 298 5.09 12.50 30.74
C LEU A 298 4.19 13.09 29.65
N PRO A 299 3.94 14.41 29.66
CA PRO A 299 3.22 15.03 28.55
C PRO A 299 3.96 14.63 27.27
N PRO A 300 3.25 14.17 26.23
CA PRO A 300 3.90 13.82 24.98
C PRO A 300 4.73 15.04 24.57
N PRO A 301 6.03 14.89 24.27
CA PRO A 301 6.76 15.98 23.67
C PRO A 301 5.93 16.40 22.47
N SER A 302 5.78 17.70 22.23
CA SER A 302 5.03 18.26 21.09
C SER A 302 5.72 17.83 19.79
N LEU A 303 5.37 16.65 19.32
CA LEU A 303 6.00 16.00 18.19
C LEU A 303 5.04 16.13 17.03
N ASP A 304 5.00 17.32 16.44
CA ASP A 304 4.37 17.52 15.16
C ASP A 304 5.06 16.65 14.14
N ILE A 305 4.35 15.60 13.69
CA ILE A 305 4.76 14.87 12.50
C ILE A 305 4.54 15.82 11.33
N PRO A 306 5.60 16.20 10.58
CA PRO A 306 5.49 17.17 9.48
C PRO A 306 4.44 16.76 8.46
N GLN A 307 3.91 17.76 7.72
CA GLN A 307 2.90 17.49 6.70
C GLN A 307 3.41 16.58 5.58
N GLU A 308 4.69 16.61 5.32
CA GLU A 308 5.36 15.79 4.31
C GLU A 308 5.33 14.28 4.65
N VAL A 309 5.08 13.91 5.89
CA VAL A 309 4.83 12.51 6.27
C VAL A 309 3.36 12.20 6.01
N GLU A 310 3.08 11.60 4.86
CA GLU A 310 1.73 11.29 4.38
C GLU A 310 1.08 10.12 5.13
N ALA A 311 1.85 9.09 5.44
CA ALA A 311 1.37 7.90 6.13
C ALA A 311 2.41 7.34 7.09
N CYS A 312 1.90 6.72 8.16
CA CYS A 312 2.68 5.92 9.10
C CYS A 312 2.01 4.55 9.25
N ASN A 313 2.64 3.54 8.69
CA ASN A 313 2.09 2.20 8.62
C ASN A 313 2.72 1.31 9.67
N PHE A 314 1.90 0.49 10.32
CA PHE A 314 2.37 -0.55 11.22
C PHE A 314 2.46 -1.90 10.51
N TRP A 315 3.44 -2.65 10.88
CA TRP A 315 3.59 -4.05 10.54
C TRP A 315 2.90 -4.87 11.65
N LEU A 316 2.08 -5.78 11.38
CA LEU A 316 1.41 -6.37 10.23
C LEU A 316 -0.06 -6.55 10.64
N LEU A 317 -1.05 -6.27 9.78
CA LEU A 317 -2.44 -6.41 10.18
C LEU A 317 -2.78 -7.85 10.51
N SER A 318 -2.48 -8.80 9.59
CA SER A 318 -2.68 -10.22 9.82
C SER A 318 -1.74 -11.10 8.99
N ALA A 319 -1.66 -12.38 9.33
CA ALA A 319 -0.92 -13.39 8.60
C ALA A 319 -1.54 -14.78 8.83
N ASP A 320 -1.33 -15.68 7.87
CA ASP A 320 -1.77 -17.06 7.96
C ASP A 320 -1.12 -17.83 9.11
N ARG A 321 -1.79 -18.92 9.54
CA ARG A 321 -1.33 -19.77 10.65
C ARG A 321 0.06 -20.34 10.48
N GLN A 322 0.49 -20.60 9.25
CA GLN A 322 1.81 -21.15 8.93
C GLN A 322 2.83 -20.09 8.50
N ASN A 323 2.42 -18.83 8.42
CA ASN A 323 3.31 -17.76 7.99
C ASN A 323 4.32 -17.42 9.09
N LYS A 324 5.59 -17.24 8.72
CA LYS A 324 6.68 -16.88 9.64
C LYS A 324 6.48 -15.54 10.38
N TYR A 325 5.62 -14.67 9.86
CA TYR A 325 5.29 -13.39 10.49
C TYR A 325 4.05 -13.43 11.36
N ARG A 326 3.45 -14.60 11.57
CA ARG A 326 2.20 -14.74 12.32
C ARG A 326 2.25 -14.08 13.69
N ASP A 327 3.32 -14.32 14.44
CA ASP A 327 3.46 -13.79 15.80
C ASP A 327 3.62 -12.27 15.85
N GLN A 328 3.89 -11.63 14.71
CA GLN A 328 4.00 -10.18 14.58
C GLN A 328 2.67 -9.52 14.17
N ALA A 329 1.66 -10.31 13.82
CA ALA A 329 0.38 -9.80 13.38
C ALA A 329 -0.42 -9.19 14.53
N TRP A 330 -1.06 -8.06 14.27
CA TRP A 330 -1.96 -7.41 15.22
C TRP A 330 -3.21 -8.23 15.49
N PHE A 331 -3.68 -8.93 14.46
CA PHE A 331 -4.88 -9.77 14.53
C PHE A 331 -4.61 -11.17 14.01
N HIS A 332 -5.22 -12.16 14.65
CA HIS A 332 -5.35 -13.52 14.14
C HIS A 332 -6.80 -13.80 13.82
N GLU A 333 -7.11 -14.07 12.54
CA GLU A 333 -8.48 -14.40 12.10
C GLU A 333 -9.52 -13.36 12.59
N GLY A 334 -9.16 -12.07 12.59
CA GLY A 334 -10.04 -11.00 13.05
C GLY A 334 -10.01 -10.72 14.56
N HIS A 335 -9.30 -11.50 15.36
CA HIS A 335 -9.19 -11.31 16.82
C HIS A 335 -7.90 -10.60 17.19
N PRO A 336 -7.93 -9.57 18.08
CA PRO A 336 -6.73 -8.90 18.58
C PRO A 336 -5.75 -9.89 19.20
N HIS A 337 -4.51 -9.89 18.71
CA HIS A 337 -3.49 -10.85 19.17
C HIS A 337 -2.47 -10.23 20.11
N LEU A 338 -1.81 -9.16 19.68
CA LEU A 338 -0.74 -8.54 20.48
C LEU A 338 -1.30 -7.69 21.64
N PRO A 339 -0.57 -7.56 22.77
CA PRO A 339 -1.07 -6.83 23.94
C PRO A 339 -1.44 -5.38 23.66
N HIS A 340 -0.67 -4.68 22.80
CA HIS A 340 -1.01 -3.32 22.39
C HIS A 340 -2.28 -3.30 21.53
N THR A 341 -2.50 -4.29 20.65
CA THR A 341 -3.72 -4.40 19.84
C THR A 341 -4.94 -4.61 20.73
N GLN A 342 -4.85 -5.49 21.75
CA GLN A 342 -5.92 -5.69 22.72
C GLN A 342 -6.28 -4.40 23.47
N SER A 343 -5.29 -3.56 23.74
CA SER A 343 -5.52 -2.25 24.39
C SER A 343 -6.14 -1.22 23.46
N ILE A 344 -5.71 -1.18 22.18
CA ILE A 344 -6.18 -0.23 21.16
C ILE A 344 -7.60 -0.60 20.71
N ALA A 345 -7.88 -1.88 20.53
CA ALA A 345 -9.13 -2.43 20.04
C ALA A 345 -10.05 -2.96 21.18
N LYS A 346 -10.03 -2.34 22.36
CA LYS A 346 -10.79 -2.79 23.56
C LYS A 346 -12.29 -2.99 23.31
N ASN A 347 -12.89 -2.20 22.44
CA ASN A 347 -14.32 -2.22 22.15
C ASN A 347 -14.65 -3.00 20.87
N PHE A 348 -13.64 -3.63 20.26
CA PHE A 348 -13.82 -4.36 19.03
C PHE A 348 -14.54 -5.68 19.28
N THR A 349 -15.71 -5.86 18.69
CA THR A 349 -16.39 -7.15 18.61
C THR A 349 -16.11 -7.74 17.25
N PRO A 350 -15.36 -8.86 17.16
CA PRO A 350 -15.12 -9.53 15.89
C PRO A 350 -16.45 -9.82 15.20
N PRO A 351 -16.56 -9.70 13.88
CA PRO A 351 -17.72 -10.18 13.17
C PRO A 351 -17.95 -11.65 13.50
N ALA A 352 -19.18 -12.01 13.89
CA ALA A 352 -19.51 -13.39 14.23
C ALA A 352 -19.15 -14.33 13.07
N ALA A 353 -18.53 -15.48 13.35
CA ALA A 353 -18.14 -16.46 12.33
C ALA A 353 -19.31 -16.87 11.43
N ASP A 354 -20.54 -16.88 11.99
CA ASP A 354 -21.78 -17.20 11.28
C ASP A 354 -22.29 -16.05 10.39
N ALA A 355 -21.81 -14.81 10.57
CA ALA A 355 -22.16 -13.69 9.69
C ALA A 355 -21.63 -13.88 8.26
N PHE A 356 -20.65 -14.77 8.08
CA PHE A 356 -20.07 -15.11 6.77
C PHE A 356 -20.89 -16.14 5.97
N ILE A 357 -21.88 -16.79 6.62
CA ILE A 357 -22.73 -17.81 5.98
C ILE A 357 -24.02 -17.18 5.42
N ASN A 358 -24.43 -16.03 5.95
CA ASN A 358 -25.62 -15.30 5.48
C ASN A 358 -25.32 -13.80 5.30
N PRO A 359 -25.22 -13.31 4.07
CA PRO A 359 -24.93 -11.89 3.82
C PRO A 359 -26.03 -10.93 4.25
N THR A 360 -27.10 -11.41 4.88
CA THR A 360 -28.29 -10.61 5.17
C THR A 360 -28.29 -9.87 6.53
N ILE A 361 -27.29 -10.10 7.43
CA ILE A 361 -27.44 -9.61 8.83
C ILE A 361 -26.24 -8.81 9.37
N ALA A 362 -25.10 -8.72 8.70
CA ALA A 362 -23.93 -8.00 9.24
C ALA A 362 -23.82 -6.56 8.72
N ASN A 363 -24.14 -5.62 9.58
CA ASN A 363 -23.87 -4.17 9.47
C ASN A 363 -24.35 -3.44 8.20
N ASP A 364 -25.63 -3.22 8.15
CA ASP A 364 -26.40 -2.49 7.14
C ASP A 364 -25.82 -1.10 6.74
N THR A 365 -24.95 -0.49 7.54
CA THR A 365 -24.44 0.87 7.31
C THR A 365 -23.17 0.93 6.48
N VAL A 366 -22.23 -0.01 6.61
CA VAL A 366 -21.00 -0.01 5.83
C VAL A 366 -21.22 -0.67 4.48
N PHE A 367 -21.96 -1.80 4.43
CA PHE A 367 -22.27 -2.51 3.18
C PHE A 367 -23.27 -1.78 2.29
N LYS A 368 -24.23 -1.03 2.83
CA LYS A 368 -25.07 -0.13 2.00
C LYS A 368 -24.28 0.92 1.24
N ARG A 369 -23.06 1.26 1.67
CA ARG A 369 -22.17 2.18 0.95
C ARG A 369 -21.37 1.51 -0.18
N ILE A 370 -21.21 0.18 -0.17
CA ILE A 370 -20.38 -0.57 -1.13
C ILE A 370 -21.26 -1.59 -1.88
N GLN A 371 -22.33 -1.13 -2.49
CA GLN A 371 -23.29 -2.03 -3.13
C GLN A 371 -22.74 -2.66 -4.42
N HIS A 372 -21.83 -2.00 -5.15
CA HIS A 372 -21.16 -2.51 -6.35
C HIS A 372 -19.73 -2.02 -6.38
N PRO A 373 -18.77 -2.77 -5.75
CA PRO A 373 -17.36 -2.37 -5.72
C PRO A 373 -16.69 -2.42 -7.09
N ILE A 374 -17.15 -3.30 -7.97
CA ILE A 374 -16.67 -3.40 -9.35
C ILE A 374 -17.47 -2.44 -10.24
N SER A 375 -16.80 -1.56 -10.96
CA SER A 375 -17.48 -0.62 -11.86
C SER A 375 -18.08 -1.33 -13.07
N HIS A 376 -17.29 -2.20 -13.71
CA HIS A 376 -17.69 -2.94 -14.92
C HIS A 376 -17.02 -4.32 -14.95
N TYR A 377 -17.82 -5.36 -15.09
CA TYR A 377 -17.36 -6.74 -15.19
C TYR A 377 -17.72 -7.35 -16.55
N ILE A 378 -16.75 -7.94 -17.23
CA ILE A 378 -16.99 -8.75 -18.41
C ILE A 378 -17.05 -10.21 -17.96
N LEU A 379 -18.24 -10.79 -18.06
CA LEU A 379 -18.46 -12.18 -17.74
C LEU A 379 -18.30 -13.02 -19.01
N LEU A 380 -17.21 -13.79 -19.05
CA LEU A 380 -16.92 -14.73 -20.12
C LEU A 380 -17.63 -16.04 -19.87
N ALA A 381 -18.19 -16.62 -20.92
CA ALA A 381 -18.79 -17.93 -20.86
C ALA A 381 -17.71 -19.03 -20.82
N ASN A 382 -17.67 -19.82 -19.76
CA ASN A 382 -16.75 -20.95 -19.63
C ASN A 382 -17.27 -22.12 -20.52
N GLY A 383 -16.73 -22.28 -21.72
CA GLY A 383 -17.09 -23.34 -22.66
C GLY A 383 -15.89 -24.19 -23.03
N GLN A 384 -16.06 -25.53 -23.01
CA GLN A 384 -15.00 -26.49 -23.33
C GLN A 384 -14.52 -26.48 -24.80
N HIS A 385 -15.07 -25.62 -25.64
CA HIS A 385 -14.72 -25.54 -27.07
C HIS A 385 -14.37 -24.12 -27.46
N GLY A 386 -13.08 -23.82 -27.39
CA GLY A 386 -12.40 -22.83 -28.21
C GLY A 386 -12.82 -21.38 -28.02
N SER A 387 -11.87 -20.61 -27.59
CA SER A 387 -11.59 -19.24 -27.95
C SER A 387 -12.10 -18.12 -27.06
N TRP A 388 -12.13 -18.28 -25.73
CA TRP A 388 -12.16 -17.10 -24.87
C TRP A 388 -10.96 -16.17 -25.18
N GLU A 389 -9.82 -16.74 -25.56
CA GLU A 389 -8.63 -16.01 -26.04
C GLU A 389 -8.91 -15.17 -27.29
N GLN A 390 -9.67 -15.73 -28.27
CA GLN A 390 -10.06 -14.99 -29.48
C GLN A 390 -11.11 -13.92 -29.17
N GLN A 391 -12.02 -14.18 -28.25
CA GLN A 391 -13.00 -13.21 -27.77
C GLN A 391 -12.28 -12.05 -27.07
N LEU A 392 -11.34 -12.36 -26.18
CA LEU A 392 -10.51 -11.37 -25.48
C LEU A 392 -9.67 -10.54 -26.48
N ALA A 393 -9.02 -11.19 -27.44
CA ALA A 393 -8.23 -10.49 -28.46
C ALA A 393 -9.05 -9.48 -29.28
N ARG A 394 -10.30 -9.81 -29.61
CA ARG A 394 -11.22 -8.88 -30.31
C ARG A 394 -11.65 -7.71 -29.44
N MET A 395 -11.66 -7.89 -28.12
CA MET A 395 -12.09 -6.88 -27.16
C MET A 395 -10.96 -6.02 -26.63
N LEU A 396 -9.71 -6.32 -26.95
CA LEU A 396 -8.56 -5.57 -26.47
C LEU A 396 -8.72 -4.04 -26.59
N PRO A 397 -9.24 -3.47 -27.69
CA PRO A 397 -9.46 -2.02 -27.78
C PRO A 397 -10.48 -1.49 -26.76
N PHE A 398 -11.52 -2.27 -26.48
CA PHE A 398 -12.52 -1.93 -25.46
C PHE A 398 -11.95 -2.08 -24.06
N VAL A 399 -11.23 -3.16 -23.80
CA VAL A 399 -10.57 -3.45 -22.52
C VAL A 399 -9.55 -2.36 -22.19
N SER A 400 -8.70 -2.01 -23.13
CA SER A 400 -7.68 -0.95 -22.97
C SER A 400 -8.28 0.44 -22.73
N LYS A 401 -9.47 0.70 -23.27
CA LYS A 401 -10.14 1.99 -23.08
C LYS A 401 -10.92 2.09 -21.76
N ASN A 402 -11.57 1.00 -21.34
CA ASN A 402 -12.55 1.02 -20.25
C ASN A 402 -12.09 0.29 -18.98
N HIS A 403 -10.97 -0.42 -19.05
CA HIS A 403 -10.35 -1.19 -17.95
C HIS A 403 -11.36 -2.01 -17.13
N PRO A 404 -12.23 -2.84 -17.76
CA PRO A 404 -13.18 -3.65 -17.03
C PRO A 404 -12.48 -4.82 -16.36
N THR A 405 -13.02 -5.30 -15.24
CA THR A 405 -12.64 -6.60 -14.70
C THR A 405 -13.14 -7.71 -15.62
N ILE A 406 -12.33 -8.70 -15.90
CA ILE A 406 -12.67 -9.82 -16.78
C ILE A 406 -12.59 -11.12 -15.99
N GLY A 407 -13.64 -11.95 -16.06
CA GLY A 407 -13.64 -13.23 -15.37
C GLY A 407 -14.76 -14.15 -15.80
N PHE A 408 -14.83 -15.30 -15.12
CA PHE A 408 -15.77 -16.38 -15.39
C PHE A 408 -16.77 -16.63 -14.23
N SER A 409 -16.66 -15.86 -13.15
CA SER A 409 -17.43 -16.05 -11.94
C SER A 409 -18.71 -15.21 -11.95
N VAL A 410 -19.86 -15.88 -11.89
CA VAL A 410 -21.15 -15.20 -11.74
C VAL A 410 -21.29 -14.51 -10.40
N ASP A 411 -20.67 -15.05 -9.36
CA ASP A 411 -20.73 -14.47 -8.02
C ASP A 411 -19.87 -13.21 -7.91
N GLU A 412 -18.70 -13.17 -8.54
CA GLU A 412 -17.93 -11.93 -8.70
C GLU A 412 -18.67 -10.89 -9.57
N ALA A 413 -19.28 -11.34 -10.68
CA ALA A 413 -20.07 -10.46 -11.52
C ALA A 413 -21.22 -9.78 -10.77
N ALA A 414 -21.81 -10.46 -9.78
CA ALA A 414 -22.87 -9.87 -8.94
C ALA A 414 -22.41 -8.68 -8.09
N LEU A 415 -21.11 -8.47 -7.94
CA LEU A 415 -20.51 -7.30 -7.26
C LEU A 415 -20.32 -6.10 -8.20
N ALA A 416 -20.65 -6.22 -9.47
CA ALA A 416 -20.44 -5.17 -10.44
C ALA A 416 -21.66 -4.27 -10.64
N GLY A 417 -21.42 -2.98 -10.80
CA GLY A 417 -22.48 -2.02 -11.20
C GLY A 417 -22.97 -2.29 -12.62
N LYS A 418 -22.03 -2.63 -13.54
CA LYS A 418 -22.34 -3.03 -14.91
C LYS A 418 -21.71 -4.37 -15.23
N ILE A 419 -22.46 -5.23 -15.93
CA ILE A 419 -22.00 -6.55 -16.40
C ILE A 419 -22.21 -6.63 -17.90
N THR A 420 -21.14 -6.96 -18.64
CA THR A 420 -21.24 -7.32 -20.05
C THR A 420 -21.01 -8.82 -20.20
N ILE A 421 -21.99 -9.54 -20.68
CA ILE A 421 -21.93 -10.96 -20.97
C ILE A 421 -21.61 -11.13 -22.46
N ILE A 422 -20.59 -11.94 -22.79
CA ILE A 422 -20.18 -12.16 -24.16
C ILE A 422 -20.63 -13.54 -24.65
N GLY A 423 -21.35 -13.52 -25.75
CA GLY A 423 -21.81 -14.74 -26.42
C GLY A 423 -23.01 -15.40 -25.74
N LYS A 424 -23.41 -16.55 -26.32
CA LYS A 424 -24.41 -17.44 -25.75
C LYS A 424 -23.72 -18.65 -25.12
N SER A 425 -23.98 -18.87 -23.86
CA SER A 425 -23.44 -20.05 -23.17
C SER A 425 -24.56 -20.81 -22.46
N PRO A 426 -24.56 -22.12 -22.51
CA PRO A 426 -25.51 -22.93 -21.73
C PRO A 426 -25.31 -22.76 -20.22
N TYR A 427 -24.18 -22.22 -19.78
CA TYR A 427 -23.86 -21.95 -18.37
C TYR A 427 -24.36 -20.59 -17.88
N ILE A 428 -24.68 -19.65 -18.78
CA ILE A 428 -25.27 -18.37 -18.42
C ILE A 428 -26.73 -18.39 -18.87
N THR A 429 -27.58 -18.93 -18.00
CA THR A 429 -29.00 -19.10 -18.23
C THR A 429 -29.78 -17.79 -18.04
N ALA A 430 -31.01 -17.72 -18.54
CA ALA A 430 -31.89 -16.59 -18.27
C ALA A 430 -32.12 -16.37 -16.75
N ASP A 431 -32.11 -17.43 -15.96
CA ASP A 431 -32.19 -17.36 -14.50
C ASP A 431 -30.94 -16.70 -13.89
N THR A 432 -29.74 -16.99 -14.41
CA THR A 432 -28.50 -16.31 -14.03
C THR A 432 -28.57 -14.82 -14.30
N VAL A 433 -29.03 -14.41 -15.49
CA VAL A 433 -29.22 -13.00 -15.87
C VAL A 433 -30.24 -12.34 -14.95
N ALA A 434 -31.35 -12.99 -14.67
CA ALA A 434 -32.36 -12.47 -13.74
C ALA A 434 -31.85 -12.35 -12.29
N ARG A 435 -30.97 -13.26 -11.85
CA ARG A 435 -30.31 -13.18 -10.55
C ARG A 435 -29.39 -11.96 -10.46
N LEU A 436 -28.55 -11.74 -11.46
CA LEU A 436 -27.64 -10.60 -11.54
C LEU A 436 -28.40 -9.26 -11.57
N THR A 437 -29.48 -9.21 -12.34
CA THR A 437 -30.36 -8.00 -12.38
C THR A 437 -31.04 -7.73 -11.04
N ARG A 438 -31.52 -8.78 -10.35
CA ARG A 438 -32.10 -8.65 -8.99
C ARG A 438 -31.07 -8.19 -7.94
N SER A 439 -29.79 -8.49 -8.15
CA SER A 439 -28.71 -7.97 -7.30
C SER A 439 -28.40 -6.50 -7.55
N GLY A 440 -29.12 -5.84 -8.46
CA GLY A 440 -28.93 -4.41 -8.76
C GLY A 440 -27.91 -4.13 -9.88
N CYS A 441 -27.39 -5.17 -10.54
CA CYS A 441 -26.45 -5.02 -11.62
C CYS A 441 -27.14 -4.60 -12.92
N GLN A 442 -26.52 -3.71 -13.69
CA GLN A 442 -26.94 -3.38 -15.04
C GLN A 442 -26.33 -4.41 -16.01
N VAL A 443 -27.13 -5.37 -16.49
CA VAL A 443 -26.65 -6.49 -17.31
C VAL A 443 -26.88 -6.19 -18.80
N GLU A 444 -25.82 -6.29 -19.58
CA GLU A 444 -25.83 -6.17 -21.05
C GLU A 444 -25.27 -7.46 -21.64
N GLN A 445 -25.94 -8.02 -22.64
CA GLN A 445 -25.45 -9.18 -23.36
C GLN A 445 -25.15 -8.80 -24.81
N ILE A 446 -23.93 -9.11 -25.24
CA ILE A 446 -23.48 -8.84 -26.63
C ILE A 446 -23.16 -10.16 -27.31
N SER A 447 -23.35 -10.22 -28.63
CA SER A 447 -22.96 -11.39 -29.44
C SER A 447 -21.43 -11.48 -29.53
N GLU A 448 -20.92 -12.66 -29.93
CA GLU A 448 -19.47 -12.89 -30.09
C GLU A 448 -18.81 -11.95 -31.14
N ASP A 449 -19.57 -11.37 -32.01
CA ASP A 449 -19.13 -10.36 -33.00
C ASP A 449 -19.25 -8.92 -32.51
N GLY A 450 -19.69 -8.70 -31.25
CA GLY A 450 -19.80 -7.39 -30.64
C GLY A 450 -21.11 -6.64 -30.89
N THR A 451 -22.08 -7.27 -31.54
CA THR A 451 -23.43 -6.69 -31.72
C THR A 451 -24.31 -6.96 -30.49
N ASN A 452 -25.13 -5.97 -30.07
CA ASN A 452 -26.07 -6.13 -28.99
C ASN A 452 -27.12 -7.18 -29.30
N LEU A 453 -27.27 -8.17 -28.43
CA LEU A 453 -28.43 -9.08 -28.44
C LEU A 453 -29.56 -8.33 -27.71
N ALA A 454 -30.46 -7.72 -28.44
CA ALA A 454 -31.71 -7.24 -27.88
C ALA A 454 -32.54 -8.44 -27.40
N TYR A 455 -32.95 -8.46 -26.15
CA TYR A 455 -34.04 -9.29 -25.62
C TYR A 455 -35.31 -8.48 -25.59
#